data_d63f538cac1d86c6cc48c3485d00e636
#
_entry.id   d63f538cac1d86c6cc48c3485d00e636
#
_cell.length_a   1.000
_cell.length_b   1.000
_cell.length_c   1.000
_cell.angle_alpha   90.00
_cell.angle_beta   90.00
_cell.angle_gamma   90.00
#
_symmetry.space_group_name_H-M   'P 1'
#
loop_
_entity.id
_entity.type
_entity.pdbx_description
1 polymer ?
#
loop_
_entity_poly.entity_id
_entity_poly.type
_entity_poly.pdbx_seq_one_letter_code
_entity_poly.pdbx_strand_id
1 'polypeptide(L)'
;GQLQMDVADIGLYQLGILSAPLTRPLAFNLEAEVRRDTVRMEMKAGDMNMWLRAQGTVNHLIEQSNQFVALLMKQIDDRKLDHAALRRALPSAGMFVKAGKDNPVNDLLEQHHMGFNELKLGFGFTPDWGINGRASIDGFHTDSLQLDTIFFAVHQDTTRIRLQSGVINTPQNPQIAFRSLLTGEVRSEDAELTL
;
A
#
# COMPACT_ATOMS: atom_id res chain seq x y z
N GLY A 1 -24.54 -9.76 0.97
CA GLY A 1 -25.09 -8.40 0.90
C GLY A 1 -24.22 -7.54 0.02
N GLN A 2 -24.82 -6.63 -0.67
CA GLN A 2 -24.15 -5.60 -1.46
C GLN A 2 -24.42 -4.28 -0.75
N LEU A 3 -23.36 -3.55 -0.44
CA LEU A 3 -23.45 -2.20 0.10
C LEU A 3 -22.90 -1.25 -0.95
N GLN A 4 -23.69 -0.29 -1.36
CA GLN A 4 -23.26 0.84 -2.16
C GLN A 4 -23.40 2.10 -1.31
N MET A 5 -22.34 2.85 -1.18
CA MET A 5 -22.35 4.14 -0.50
C MET A 5 -21.80 5.19 -1.45
N ASP A 6 -22.66 6.13 -1.81
CA ASP A 6 -22.23 7.39 -2.43
C ASP A 6 -22.09 8.40 -1.30
N VAL A 7 -20.88 8.72 -0.94
CA VAL A 7 -20.61 9.72 0.08
C VAL A 7 -20.10 10.99 -0.60
N ALA A 8 -20.98 11.93 -0.80
CA ALA A 8 -20.59 13.29 -1.10
C ALA A 8 -20.22 13.95 0.24
N ASP A 9 -18.95 14.34 0.35
CA ASP A 9 -18.46 15.15 1.46
C ASP A 9 -18.30 14.45 2.82
N ILE A 10 -17.36 13.50 2.93
CA ILE A 10 -16.78 13.22 4.24
C ILE A 10 -15.82 14.34 4.57
N GLY A 11 -16.13 15.12 5.59
CA GLY A 11 -15.22 16.07 6.16
C GLY A 11 -14.01 15.35 6.81
N LEU A 12 -13.00 14.95 6.01
CA LEU A 12 -11.73 14.43 6.50
C LEU A 12 -11.10 15.38 7.54
N TYR A 13 -11.42 16.66 7.43
CA TYR A 13 -11.14 17.68 8.43
C TYR A 13 -11.84 17.39 9.77
N GLN A 14 -13.11 16.99 9.74
CA GLN A 14 -13.87 16.63 10.96
C GLN A 14 -13.36 15.37 11.63
N LEU A 15 -12.71 14.48 10.87
CA LEU A 15 -12.05 13.30 11.40
C LEU A 15 -10.62 13.56 11.89
N GLY A 16 -10.15 14.82 11.83
CA GLY A 16 -8.80 15.20 12.25
C GLY A 16 -7.67 14.68 11.32
N ILE A 17 -8.02 14.20 10.14
CA ILE A 17 -7.07 13.69 9.13
C ILE A 17 -6.40 14.85 8.38
N LEU A 18 -7.12 15.96 8.22
CA LEU A 18 -6.65 17.16 7.53
C LEU A 18 -6.44 18.30 8.51
N SER A 19 -5.40 19.08 8.29
CA SER A 19 -5.11 20.32 9.06
C SER A 19 -5.99 21.49 8.66
N ALA A 20 -6.58 21.44 7.46
CA ALA A 20 -7.50 22.44 6.90
C ALA A 20 -8.58 21.75 6.05
N PRO A 21 -9.74 22.37 5.85
CA PRO A 21 -10.75 21.85 4.91
C PRO A 21 -10.15 21.71 3.52
N LEU A 22 -10.57 20.68 2.79
CA LEU A 22 -10.25 20.56 1.36
C LEU A 22 -10.81 21.76 0.60
N THR A 23 -10.05 22.22 -0.38
CA THR A 23 -10.47 23.34 -1.24
C THR A 23 -11.60 22.98 -2.19
N ARG A 24 -11.88 21.69 -2.34
CA ARG A 24 -12.96 21.14 -3.17
C ARG A 24 -13.65 19.96 -2.47
N PRO A 25 -14.96 19.76 -2.72
CA PRO A 25 -15.66 18.59 -2.19
C PRO A 25 -15.03 17.29 -2.73
N LEU A 26 -14.84 16.35 -1.86
CA LEU A 26 -14.42 15.00 -2.19
C LEU A 26 -15.66 14.14 -2.40
N ALA A 27 -15.96 13.83 -3.66
CA ALA A 27 -16.92 12.79 -3.97
C ALA A 27 -16.19 11.46 -4.07
N PHE A 28 -16.64 10.46 -3.33
CA PHE A 28 -16.18 9.09 -3.54
C PHE A 28 -17.34 8.11 -3.60
N ASN A 29 -17.14 7.11 -4.43
CA ASN A 29 -18.03 5.98 -4.56
C ASN A 29 -17.35 4.78 -3.90
N LEU A 30 -18.09 4.10 -3.03
CA LEU A 30 -17.64 2.86 -2.38
C LEU A 30 -18.64 1.76 -2.67
N GLU A 31 -18.19 0.72 -3.34
CA GLU A 31 -18.94 -0.50 -3.55
C GLU A 31 -18.30 -1.63 -2.75
N ALA A 32 -19.09 -2.30 -1.92
CA ALA A 32 -18.64 -3.45 -1.16
C ALA A 32 -19.58 -4.63 -1.40
N GLU A 33 -19.03 -5.75 -1.80
CA GLU A 33 -19.75 -7.00 -1.98
C GLU A 33 -19.18 -8.04 -1.02
N VAL A 34 -20.05 -8.55 -0.13
CA VAL A 34 -19.71 -9.65 0.78
C VAL A 34 -20.53 -10.87 0.36
N ARG A 35 -19.85 -11.88 -0.14
CA ARG A 35 -20.37 -13.20 -0.42
C ARG A 35 -19.98 -14.18 0.71
N ARG A 36 -20.44 -15.41 0.61
CA ARG A 36 -20.22 -16.45 1.64
C ARG A 36 -18.74 -16.69 1.92
N ASP A 37 -17.89 -16.56 0.89
CA ASP A 37 -16.47 -16.92 0.88
C ASP A 37 -15.57 -15.88 0.25
N THR A 38 -16.08 -14.68 -0.01
CA THR A 38 -15.32 -13.63 -0.69
C THR A 38 -15.81 -12.25 -0.27
N VAL A 39 -14.87 -11.38 0.03
CA VAL A 39 -15.08 -9.94 0.22
C VAL A 39 -14.45 -9.21 -0.96
N ARG A 40 -15.21 -8.31 -1.58
CA ARG A 40 -14.72 -7.38 -2.60
C ARG A 40 -15.09 -5.97 -2.20
N MET A 41 -14.16 -5.05 -2.41
CA MET A 41 -14.39 -3.64 -2.21
C MET A 41 -13.75 -2.89 -3.37
N GLU A 42 -14.51 -1.96 -3.93
CA GLU A 42 -14.03 -1.02 -4.93
C GLU A 42 -14.33 0.40 -4.43
N MET A 43 -13.34 1.27 -4.47
CA MET A 43 -13.47 2.67 -4.10
C MET A 43 -12.93 3.55 -5.24
N LYS A 44 -13.70 4.56 -5.59
CA LYS A 44 -13.31 5.61 -6.55
C LYS A 44 -13.43 6.97 -5.89
N ALA A 45 -12.38 7.77 -6.03
CA ALA A 45 -12.35 9.13 -5.51
C ALA A 45 -11.49 10.01 -6.44
N GLY A 46 -12.14 10.86 -7.23
CA GLY A 46 -11.49 11.54 -8.33
C GLY A 46 -10.94 10.52 -9.35
N ASP A 47 -9.66 10.64 -9.68
CA ASP A 47 -8.97 9.68 -10.56
C ASP A 47 -8.34 8.48 -9.81
N MET A 48 -8.52 8.44 -8.47
CA MET A 48 -8.08 7.29 -7.67
C MET A 48 -9.07 6.15 -7.77
N ASN A 49 -8.54 4.96 -8.04
CA ASN A 49 -9.27 3.70 -8.00
C ASN A 49 -8.56 2.75 -7.06
N MET A 50 -9.30 2.18 -6.14
CA MET A 50 -8.81 1.15 -5.21
C MET A 50 -9.67 -0.10 -5.33
N TRP A 51 -9.03 -1.26 -5.39
CA TRP A 51 -9.68 -2.57 -5.33
C TRP A 51 -9.07 -3.38 -4.19
N LEU A 52 -9.94 -4.00 -3.44
CA LEU A 52 -9.60 -4.99 -2.45
C LEU A 52 -10.40 -6.25 -2.71
N ARG A 53 -9.73 -7.38 -2.67
CA ARG A 53 -10.38 -8.69 -2.73
C ARG A 53 -9.74 -9.59 -1.68
N ALA A 54 -10.59 -10.29 -0.93
CA ALA A 54 -10.14 -11.27 0.05
C ALA A 54 -11.01 -12.52 0.01
N GLN A 55 -10.43 -13.67 0.33
CA GLN A 55 -11.14 -14.95 0.45
C GLN A 55 -11.54 -15.18 1.90
N GLY A 56 -12.75 -15.69 2.10
CA GLY A 56 -13.32 -15.94 3.42
C GLY A 56 -14.36 -14.92 3.83
N THR A 57 -14.96 -15.15 4.99
CA THR A 57 -15.88 -14.18 5.63
C THR A 57 -15.09 -13.06 6.28
N VAL A 58 -15.75 -11.92 6.55
CA VAL A 58 -15.11 -10.79 7.23
C VAL A 58 -14.52 -11.20 8.59
N ASN A 59 -15.27 -11.98 9.38
CA ASN A 59 -14.80 -12.46 10.69
C ASN A 59 -13.56 -13.35 10.55
N HIS A 60 -13.57 -14.26 9.58
CA HIS A 60 -12.42 -15.13 9.32
C HIS A 60 -11.18 -14.34 8.91
N LEU A 61 -11.33 -13.32 8.07
CA LEU A 61 -10.24 -12.44 7.68
C LEU A 61 -9.65 -11.65 8.86
N ILE A 62 -10.52 -11.14 9.75
CA ILE A 62 -10.08 -10.46 10.97
C ILE A 62 -9.31 -11.42 11.88
N GLU A 63 -9.84 -12.63 12.10
CA GLU A 63 -9.18 -13.65 12.92
C GLU A 63 -7.82 -14.06 12.36
N GLN A 64 -7.74 -14.37 11.06
CA GLN A 64 -6.47 -14.70 10.40
C GLN A 64 -5.47 -13.55 10.47
N SER A 65 -5.91 -12.32 10.24
CA SER A 65 -5.04 -11.16 10.33
C SER A 65 -4.49 -10.98 11.74
N ASN A 66 -5.33 -11.14 12.77
CA ASN A 66 -4.90 -11.06 14.16
C ASN A 66 -3.91 -12.19 14.52
N GLN A 67 -4.16 -13.41 14.06
CA GLN A 67 -3.27 -14.55 14.26
C GLN A 67 -1.91 -14.32 13.57
N PHE A 68 -1.91 -13.80 12.35
CA PHE A 68 -0.69 -13.47 11.62
C PHE A 68 0.13 -12.40 12.36
N VAL A 69 -0.53 -11.31 12.81
CA VAL A 69 0.13 -10.22 13.54
C VAL A 69 0.71 -10.75 14.87
N ALA A 70 -0.06 -11.53 15.63
CA ALA A 70 0.42 -12.11 16.88
C ALA A 70 1.62 -13.05 16.66
N LEU A 71 1.59 -13.89 15.63
CA LEU A 71 2.71 -14.76 15.26
C LEU A 71 3.94 -13.96 14.85
N LEU A 72 3.76 -12.92 14.03
CA LEU A 72 4.83 -12.04 13.58
C LEU A 72 5.49 -11.32 14.76
N MET A 73 4.70 -10.72 15.64
CA MET A 73 5.22 -10.02 16.83
C MET A 73 6.00 -10.97 17.74
N LYS A 74 5.46 -12.16 17.99
CA LYS A 74 6.18 -13.17 18.77
C LYS A 74 7.53 -13.54 18.14
N GLN A 75 7.58 -13.76 16.82
CA GLN A 75 8.81 -14.12 16.13
C GLN A 75 9.84 -12.98 16.11
N ILE A 76 9.36 -11.72 16.07
CA ILE A 76 10.22 -10.53 16.20
C ILE A 76 10.85 -10.49 17.61
N ASP A 77 10.04 -10.71 18.65
CA ASP A 77 10.52 -10.73 20.04
C ASP A 77 11.54 -11.88 20.27
N ASP A 78 11.27 -13.03 19.68
CA ASP A 78 12.16 -14.21 19.72
C ASP A 78 13.43 -14.01 18.84
N ARG A 79 13.49 -12.93 18.03
CA ARG A 79 14.54 -12.65 17.04
C ARG A 79 14.78 -13.80 16.04
N LYS A 80 13.73 -14.51 15.72
CA LYS A 80 13.78 -15.64 14.80
C LYS A 80 12.51 -15.73 13.97
N LEU A 81 12.65 -15.62 12.64
CA LEU A 81 11.53 -15.68 11.71
C LEU A 81 11.39 -17.08 11.09
N ASP A 82 10.27 -17.71 11.30
CA ASP A 82 9.83 -18.88 10.55
C ASP A 82 8.95 -18.42 9.37
N HIS A 83 9.59 -18.20 8.22
CA HIS A 83 8.90 -17.73 7.01
C HIS A 83 7.81 -18.70 6.54
N ALA A 84 7.98 -20.00 6.72
CA ALA A 84 6.98 -20.99 6.34
C ALA A 84 5.75 -20.91 7.25
N ALA A 85 5.94 -20.73 8.57
CA ALA A 85 4.83 -20.53 9.50
C ALA A 85 4.12 -19.20 9.24
N LEU A 86 4.87 -18.11 9.03
CA LEU A 86 4.29 -16.80 8.67
C LEU A 86 3.46 -16.89 7.40
N ARG A 87 3.96 -17.55 6.35
CA ARG A 87 3.19 -17.72 5.11
C ARG A 87 1.88 -18.48 5.33
N ARG A 88 1.91 -19.59 6.06
CA ARG A 88 0.70 -20.37 6.36
C ARG A 88 -0.35 -19.58 7.12
N ALA A 89 0.07 -18.60 7.92
CA ALA A 89 -0.82 -17.75 8.69
C ALA A 89 -1.37 -16.53 7.89
N LEU A 90 -0.87 -16.29 6.67
CA LEU A 90 -1.34 -15.17 5.85
C LEU A 90 -2.81 -15.34 5.45
N PRO A 91 -3.61 -14.26 5.50
CA PRO A 91 -4.89 -14.25 4.84
C PRO A 91 -4.72 -14.28 3.31
N SER A 92 -5.71 -14.83 2.60
CA SER A 92 -5.75 -14.73 1.13
C SER A 92 -6.43 -13.43 0.73
N ALA A 93 -5.65 -12.40 0.48
CA ALA A 93 -6.12 -11.07 0.14
C ALA A 93 -5.23 -10.39 -0.88
N GLY A 94 -5.79 -9.47 -1.63
CA GLY A 94 -5.05 -8.59 -2.53
C GLY A 94 -5.67 -7.21 -2.57
N MET A 95 -4.81 -6.22 -2.73
CA MET A 95 -5.19 -4.81 -2.84
C MET A 95 -4.43 -4.19 -4.01
N PHE A 96 -5.11 -3.34 -4.75
CA PHE A 96 -4.52 -2.52 -5.78
C PHE A 96 -5.06 -1.09 -5.67
N VAL A 97 -4.16 -0.11 -5.78
CA VAL A 97 -4.50 1.32 -5.84
C VAL A 97 -3.81 1.93 -7.05
N LYS A 98 -4.56 2.70 -7.82
CA LYS A 98 -4.03 3.57 -8.86
C LYS A 98 -4.64 4.95 -8.68
N ALA A 99 -3.80 5.98 -8.67
CA ALA A 99 -4.23 7.37 -8.56
C ALA A 99 -3.36 8.25 -9.47
N GLY A 100 -3.95 9.20 -10.13
CA GLY A 100 -3.24 10.25 -10.88
C GLY A 100 -3.05 11.51 -10.03
N LYS A 101 -3.40 12.67 -10.57
CA LYS A 101 -3.24 13.95 -9.86
C LYS A 101 -4.49 14.41 -9.13
N ASP A 102 -5.65 13.96 -9.56
CA ASP A 102 -6.95 14.47 -9.14
C ASP A 102 -7.62 13.52 -8.13
N ASN A 103 -7.09 13.47 -6.91
CA ASN A 103 -7.57 12.56 -5.87
C ASN A 103 -7.25 13.06 -4.45
N PRO A 104 -7.95 12.51 -3.43
CA PRO A 104 -7.79 12.93 -2.04
C PRO A 104 -6.38 12.86 -1.47
N VAL A 105 -5.60 11.88 -1.92
CA VAL A 105 -4.22 11.70 -1.42
C VAL A 105 -3.36 12.86 -1.91
N ASN A 106 -3.50 13.23 -3.19
CA ASN A 106 -2.75 14.36 -3.73
C ASN A 106 -3.23 15.69 -3.15
N ASP A 107 -4.54 15.87 -2.97
CA ASP A 107 -5.10 17.04 -2.29
C ASP A 107 -4.54 17.22 -0.86
N LEU A 108 -4.36 16.13 -0.13
CA LEU A 108 -3.73 16.16 1.20
C LEU A 108 -2.25 16.56 1.10
N LEU A 109 -1.52 16.01 0.14
CA LEU A 109 -0.10 16.34 -0.08
C LEU A 109 0.09 17.79 -0.51
N GLU A 110 -0.80 18.34 -1.36
CA GLU A 110 -0.76 19.74 -1.80
C GLU A 110 -0.86 20.73 -0.64
N GLN A 111 -1.57 20.40 0.45
CA GLN A 111 -1.59 21.22 1.66
C GLN A 111 -0.20 21.35 2.32
N HIS A 112 0.70 20.42 2.01
CA HIS A 112 2.09 20.41 2.49
C HIS A 112 3.09 20.75 1.37
N HIS A 113 2.61 21.38 0.28
CA HIS A 113 3.42 21.72 -0.90
C HIS A 113 4.12 20.50 -1.53
N MET A 114 3.43 19.37 -1.51
CA MET A 114 3.87 18.12 -2.12
C MET A 114 2.84 17.61 -3.12
N GLY A 115 3.27 16.76 -4.03
CA GLY A 115 2.36 16.11 -4.95
C GLY A 115 3.04 15.03 -5.78
N PHE A 116 2.23 14.33 -6.58
CA PHE A 116 2.71 13.33 -7.53
C PHE A 116 1.89 13.33 -8.83
N ASN A 117 2.44 12.73 -9.87
CA ASN A 117 1.75 12.56 -11.13
C ASN A 117 0.95 11.25 -11.19
N GLU A 118 1.52 10.17 -10.67
CA GLU A 118 0.87 8.86 -10.61
C GLU A 118 1.35 8.10 -9.38
N LEU A 119 0.40 7.46 -8.69
CA LEU A 119 0.65 6.48 -7.64
C LEU A 119 0.09 5.13 -8.09
N LYS A 120 0.90 4.10 -8.01
CA LYS A 120 0.50 2.71 -8.18
C LYS A 120 0.93 1.91 -6.96
N LEU A 121 0.02 1.10 -6.42
CA LEU A 121 0.28 0.21 -5.32
C LEU A 121 -0.47 -1.09 -5.57
N GLY A 122 0.23 -2.21 -5.49
CA GLY A 122 -0.36 -3.53 -5.61
C GLY A 122 0.28 -4.48 -4.60
N PHE A 123 -0.53 -5.08 -3.72
CA PHE A 123 -0.09 -6.07 -2.75
C PHE A 123 -1.00 -7.30 -2.79
N GLY A 124 -0.39 -8.47 -2.69
CA GLY A 124 -1.05 -9.74 -2.54
C GLY A 124 -0.47 -10.52 -1.36
N PHE A 125 -1.35 -11.15 -0.62
CA PHE A 125 -1.04 -11.98 0.53
C PHE A 125 -1.72 -13.33 0.35
N THR A 126 -0.98 -14.40 0.30
CA THR A 126 -1.56 -15.75 0.26
C THR A 126 -0.63 -16.76 0.93
N PRO A 127 -1.16 -17.83 1.55
CA PRO A 127 -0.33 -18.91 2.09
C PRO A 127 0.58 -19.55 1.04
N ASP A 128 0.12 -19.63 -0.21
CA ASP A 128 0.87 -20.31 -1.29
C ASP A 128 2.02 -19.48 -1.84
N TRP A 129 1.82 -18.17 -1.96
CA TRP A 129 2.77 -17.26 -2.61
C TRP A 129 3.47 -16.29 -1.66
N GLY A 130 3.05 -16.25 -0.38
CA GLY A 130 3.57 -15.31 0.60
C GLY A 130 3.10 -13.88 0.36
N ILE A 131 3.88 -12.93 0.83
CA ILE A 131 3.68 -11.49 0.61
C ILE A 131 4.37 -11.11 -0.69
N ASN A 132 3.59 -10.53 -1.61
CA ASN A 132 4.11 -9.99 -2.86
C ASN A 132 3.51 -8.60 -3.08
N GLY A 133 4.35 -7.63 -3.40
CA GLY A 133 3.85 -6.30 -3.61
C GLY A 133 4.81 -5.39 -4.34
N ARG A 134 4.22 -4.38 -4.96
CA ARG A 134 4.94 -3.26 -5.57
C ARG A 134 4.18 -1.97 -5.31
N ALA A 135 4.95 -0.91 -5.11
CA ALA A 135 4.46 0.45 -5.11
C ALA A 135 5.37 1.31 -5.98
N SER A 136 4.80 2.29 -6.66
CA SER A 136 5.56 3.35 -7.34
C SER A 136 4.84 4.68 -7.22
N ILE A 137 5.62 5.73 -7.13
CA ILE A 137 5.18 7.12 -7.21
C ILE A 137 5.98 7.75 -8.34
N ASP A 138 5.29 8.22 -9.36
CA ASP A 138 5.89 8.90 -10.49
C ASP A 138 5.63 10.41 -10.41
N GLY A 139 6.69 11.19 -10.67
CA GLY A 139 6.64 12.66 -10.65
C GLY A 139 6.36 13.26 -9.28
N PHE A 140 6.94 12.66 -8.22
CA PHE A 140 6.87 13.24 -6.88
C PHE A 140 7.59 14.58 -6.84
N HIS A 141 6.96 15.59 -6.24
CA HIS A 141 7.51 16.92 -6.15
C HIS A 141 7.15 17.61 -4.84
N THR A 142 8.02 18.50 -4.43
CA THR A 142 7.83 19.49 -3.37
C THR A 142 8.21 20.87 -3.95
N ASP A 143 8.18 21.92 -3.14
CA ASP A 143 8.63 23.27 -3.57
C ASP A 143 10.09 23.27 -4.07
N SER A 144 10.93 22.38 -3.58
CA SER A 144 12.37 22.39 -3.85
C SER A 144 12.93 21.08 -4.43
N LEU A 145 12.15 20.00 -4.43
CA LEU A 145 12.61 18.68 -4.88
C LEU A 145 11.67 18.12 -5.94
N GLN A 146 12.23 17.55 -6.99
CA GLN A 146 11.51 16.80 -8.00
C GLN A 146 12.17 15.44 -8.24
N LEU A 147 11.39 14.38 -8.10
CA LEU A 147 11.82 12.99 -8.32
C LEU A 147 10.96 12.36 -9.41
N ASP A 148 11.61 11.73 -10.40
CA ASP A 148 10.87 11.12 -11.50
C ASP A 148 10.12 9.86 -11.06
N THR A 149 10.81 8.97 -10.35
CA THR A 149 10.18 7.72 -9.87
C THR A 149 10.75 7.31 -8.52
N ILE A 150 9.85 7.05 -7.57
CA ILE A 150 10.16 6.35 -6.32
C ILE A 150 9.46 5.00 -6.40
N PHE A 151 10.15 3.91 -6.03
CA PHE A 151 9.54 2.59 -6.06
C PHE A 151 9.90 1.74 -4.85
N PHE A 152 9.03 0.79 -4.56
CA PHE A 152 9.20 -0.24 -3.55
C PHE A 152 8.68 -1.57 -4.08
N ALA A 153 9.36 -2.67 -3.74
CA ALA A 153 8.90 -4.01 -4.01
C ALA A 153 9.22 -4.93 -2.84
N VAL A 154 8.32 -5.86 -2.57
CA VAL A 154 8.50 -6.92 -1.57
C VAL A 154 8.12 -8.27 -2.19
N HIS A 155 8.91 -9.28 -1.89
CA HIS A 155 8.64 -10.65 -2.28
C HIS A 155 9.07 -11.59 -1.17
N GLN A 156 8.12 -12.40 -0.68
CA GLN A 156 8.36 -13.45 0.31
C GLN A 156 8.36 -14.82 -0.36
N ASP A 157 9.42 -15.57 -0.17
CA ASP A 157 9.45 -17.00 -0.45
C ASP A 157 9.38 -17.83 0.87
N THR A 158 9.71 -19.11 0.84
CA THR A 158 9.65 -20.00 2.00
C THR A 158 10.78 -19.77 3.00
N THR A 159 11.82 -19.05 2.62
CA THR A 159 13.06 -18.94 3.41
C THR A 159 13.42 -17.50 3.75
N ARG A 160 12.86 -16.53 3.04
CA ARG A 160 13.24 -15.12 3.17
C ARG A 160 12.17 -14.17 2.65
N ILE A 161 12.31 -12.91 3.08
CA ILE A 161 11.64 -11.76 2.48
C ILE A 161 12.70 -10.92 1.79
N ARG A 162 12.49 -10.63 0.51
CA ARG A 162 13.30 -9.68 -0.25
C ARG A 162 12.58 -8.36 -0.36
N LEU A 163 13.33 -7.31 -0.12
CA LEU A 163 12.88 -5.93 -0.23
C LEU A 163 13.73 -5.22 -1.29
N GLN A 164 13.11 -4.40 -2.08
CA GLN A 164 13.78 -3.53 -3.03
C GLN A 164 13.10 -2.17 -3.01
N SER A 165 13.87 -1.11 -2.88
CA SER A 165 13.36 0.25 -3.05
C SER A 165 14.39 1.11 -3.76
N GLY A 166 13.93 2.20 -4.35
CA GLY A 166 14.86 3.10 -5.02
C GLY A 166 14.19 4.37 -5.48
N VAL A 167 15.06 5.27 -5.90
CA VAL A 167 14.72 6.55 -6.53
C VAL A 167 15.47 6.64 -7.83
N ILE A 168 14.76 7.04 -8.88
CA ILE A 168 15.32 7.24 -10.21
C ILE A 168 14.95 8.63 -10.66
N ASN A 169 15.98 9.43 -10.99
CA ASN A 169 15.86 10.65 -11.75
C ASN A 169 16.54 10.44 -13.09
N THR A 170 15.79 10.58 -14.17
CA THR A 170 16.29 10.41 -15.53
C THR A 170 17.13 11.59 -15.98
N PRO A 171 17.89 11.52 -17.09
CA PRO A 171 18.60 12.67 -17.66
C PRO A 171 17.70 13.86 -18.02
N GLN A 172 16.37 13.65 -18.13
CA GLN A 172 15.39 14.69 -18.39
C GLN A 172 14.91 15.41 -17.12
N ASN A 173 15.28 14.91 -15.93
CA ASN A 173 14.96 15.59 -14.68
C ASN A 173 15.63 16.97 -14.63
N PRO A 174 14.90 18.06 -14.31
CA PRO A 174 15.46 19.42 -14.36
C PRO A 174 16.48 19.71 -13.27
N GLN A 175 16.58 18.87 -12.24
CA GLN A 175 17.48 19.09 -11.10
C GLN A 175 18.76 18.28 -11.25
N ILE A 176 18.66 16.97 -11.14
CA ILE A 176 19.82 16.07 -11.17
C ILE A 176 19.41 14.67 -11.62
N ALA A 177 20.19 14.11 -12.54
CA ALA A 177 20.04 12.71 -12.93
C ALA A 177 20.79 11.81 -11.93
N PHE A 178 20.08 10.86 -11.30
CA PHE A 178 20.69 9.85 -10.44
C PHE A 178 19.82 8.61 -10.34
N ARG A 179 20.41 7.53 -9.88
CA ARG A 179 19.71 6.30 -9.53
C ARG A 179 20.24 5.79 -8.20
N SER A 180 19.35 5.60 -7.25
CA SER A 180 19.64 4.93 -5.99
C SER A 180 18.82 3.65 -5.91
N LEU A 181 19.43 2.57 -5.45
CA LEU A 181 18.79 1.27 -5.28
C LEU A 181 19.20 0.71 -3.92
N LEU A 182 18.21 0.45 -3.08
CA LEU A 182 18.36 -0.24 -1.82
C LEU A 182 17.75 -1.64 -1.96
N THR A 183 18.52 -2.67 -1.64
CA THR A 183 18.02 -4.04 -1.57
C THR A 183 18.20 -4.58 -0.15
N GLY A 184 17.21 -5.32 0.32
CA GLY A 184 17.24 -5.96 1.63
C GLY A 184 16.77 -7.40 1.54
N GLU A 185 17.35 -8.24 2.36
CA GLU A 185 16.93 -9.62 2.52
C GLU A 185 16.82 -9.92 4.02
N VAL A 186 15.67 -10.43 4.42
CA VAL A 186 15.43 -10.89 5.80
C VAL A 186 15.26 -12.40 5.78
N ARG A 187 16.17 -13.11 6.41
CA ARG A 187 16.16 -14.55 6.61
C ARG A 187 15.69 -14.90 8.03
N SER A 188 15.77 -16.16 8.39
CA SER A 188 15.27 -16.63 9.69
C SER A 188 15.98 -16.01 10.90
N GLU A 189 17.29 -15.77 10.81
CA GLU A 189 18.11 -15.31 11.94
C GLU A 189 18.95 -14.07 11.62
N ASP A 190 18.94 -13.62 10.37
CA ASP A 190 19.73 -12.47 9.91
C ASP A 190 18.95 -11.57 8.97
N ALA A 191 19.39 -10.34 8.85
CA ALA A 191 18.91 -9.39 7.88
C ALA A 191 20.11 -8.69 7.21
N GLU A 192 20.07 -8.60 5.90
CA GLU A 192 21.09 -7.93 5.09
C GLU A 192 20.48 -6.74 4.34
N LEU A 193 21.21 -5.64 4.32
CA LEU A 193 20.84 -4.44 3.58
C LEU A 193 22.02 -4.00 2.71
N THR A 194 21.76 -3.77 1.43
CA THR A 194 22.77 -3.32 0.46
C THR A 194 22.26 -2.08 -0.27
N LEU A 195 23.12 -1.08 -0.34
CA LEU A 195 22.93 0.18 -1.07
C LEU A 195 23.61 0.12 -2.42
#